data_43f1d6e1aad0867dd360bef822fc0ca3
#
_entry.id   43f1d6e1aad0867dd360bef822fc0ca3
#
_cell.length_a   1.000
_cell.length_b   1.000
_cell.length_c   1.000
_cell.angle_alpha   90.00
_cell.angle_beta   90.00
_cell.angle_gamma   90.00
#
_symmetry.space_group_name_H-M   'P 1'
#
loop_
_entity.id
_entity.type
_entity.pdbx_description
1 polymer ?
#
loop_
_entity_poly.entity_id
_entity_poly.type
_entity_poly.pdbx_seq_one_letter_code
_entity_poly.pdbx_strand_id
1 'polypeptide(L)'
;MIRTTCLVVLAAFVLAAFARPGHGEGHGIVVDSTPKHQETVPAPKRLVIRFNSRLEKRLCSVTLVGPQQGSVLLVRQEDDAPPDTLIYPLPALKPGVYRAKWKVLAADGHVTEGAIVFTVEGGAAAK
;
A
#
# COMPACT_ATOMS: atom_id res chain seq x y z
N MET A 1 45.18 -17.57 56.89
CA MET A 1 44.40 -16.38 56.52
C MET A 1 43.99 -16.50 55.12
N ILE A 2 42.73 -16.76 54.90
CA ILE A 2 42.20 -16.94 53.56
C ILE A 2 41.72 -15.57 53.10
N ARG A 3 42.38 -15.05 52.06
CA ARG A 3 41.89 -13.83 51.40
C ARG A 3 40.92 -14.25 50.32
N THR A 4 39.70 -14.01 50.59
CA THR A 4 38.66 -14.19 49.60
C THR A 4 38.74 -13.10 48.56
N THR A 5 39.22 -13.47 47.41
CA THR A 5 39.24 -12.56 46.26
C THR A 5 37.82 -12.59 45.67
N CYS A 6 37.12 -11.54 45.92
CA CYS A 6 35.81 -11.33 45.25
C CYS A 6 36.07 -11.12 43.76
N LEU A 7 35.76 -12.12 42.97
CA LEU A 7 35.74 -12.02 41.54
C LEU A 7 34.46 -11.30 41.14
N VAL A 8 34.57 -10.04 40.86
CA VAL A 8 33.48 -9.26 40.26
C VAL A 8 33.40 -9.68 38.82
N VAL A 9 32.51 -10.57 38.52
CA VAL A 9 32.17 -10.88 37.15
C VAL A 9 31.36 -9.68 36.62
N LEU A 10 32.02 -8.85 35.89
CA LEU A 10 31.38 -7.79 35.15
C LEU A 10 30.65 -8.46 33.97
N ALA A 11 29.39 -8.73 34.14
CA ALA A 11 28.56 -9.14 33.03
C ALA A 11 28.41 -7.94 32.08
N ALA A 12 29.21 -7.96 31.05
CA ALA A 12 29.01 -7.03 29.95
C ALA A 12 27.69 -7.40 29.27
N PHE A 13 26.67 -6.66 29.60
CA PHE A 13 25.44 -6.66 28.82
C PHE A 13 25.77 -6.06 27.46
N VAL A 14 26.07 -6.92 26.53
CA VAL A 14 26.07 -6.51 25.13
C VAL A 14 24.61 -6.25 24.77
N LEU A 15 24.25 -5.00 24.87
CA LEU A 15 22.98 -4.54 24.31
C LEU A 15 23.14 -4.65 22.80
N ALA A 16 22.73 -5.77 22.25
CA ALA A 16 22.61 -5.88 20.81
C ALA A 16 21.51 -4.89 20.42
N ALA A 17 21.93 -3.75 19.96
CA ALA A 17 21.03 -2.83 19.29
C ALA A 17 20.56 -3.55 18.05
N PHE A 18 19.37 -4.12 18.13
CA PHE A 18 18.66 -4.55 16.94
C PHE A 18 18.37 -3.30 16.14
N ALA A 19 19.24 -3.00 15.22
CA ALA A 19 18.96 -2.03 14.20
C ALA A 19 17.72 -2.53 13.46
N ARG A 20 16.60 -1.93 13.73
CA ARG A 20 15.42 -2.16 12.91
C ARG A 20 15.81 -1.79 11.49
N PRO A 21 15.56 -2.66 10.51
CA PRO A 21 15.72 -2.24 9.13
C PRO A 21 14.94 -0.97 8.97
N GLY A 22 15.62 0.10 8.59
CA GLY A 22 14.98 1.38 8.43
C GLY A 22 13.85 1.24 7.45
N HIS A 23 12.64 1.49 7.91
CA HIS A 23 11.49 1.67 7.03
C HIS A 23 11.62 3.04 6.35
N GLY A 24 12.80 3.40 6.06
CA GLY A 24 13.01 4.60 5.37
C GLY A 24 12.54 4.48 3.99
N GLU A 25 12.42 5.09 3.27
CA GLU A 25 12.74 5.47 1.90
C GLU A 25 12.51 4.37 0.89
N GLY A 26 11.53 3.46 1.15
CA GLY A 26 11.04 2.60 0.12
C GLY A 26 10.42 3.44 -0.99
N HIS A 27 10.80 3.20 -2.23
CA HIS A 27 10.13 3.73 -3.39
C HIS A 27 8.87 2.90 -3.64
N GLY A 28 7.86 3.51 -4.26
CA GLY A 28 6.59 2.85 -4.49
C GLY A 28 5.65 2.88 -3.30
N ILE A 29 5.76 3.89 -2.45
CA ILE A 29 4.82 4.15 -1.37
C ILE A 29 3.72 5.07 -1.86
N VAL A 30 2.47 4.74 -1.53
CA VAL A 30 1.33 5.59 -1.86
C VAL A 30 1.40 6.88 -1.05
N VAL A 31 1.37 8.00 -1.75
CA VAL A 31 1.32 9.33 -1.11
C VAL A 31 -0.06 9.94 -1.18
N ASP A 32 -0.88 9.51 -2.14
CA ASP A 32 -2.27 9.96 -2.27
C ASP A 32 -3.06 8.99 -3.12
N SER A 33 -4.35 8.92 -2.91
CA SER A 33 -5.25 8.14 -3.75
C SER A 33 -6.66 8.72 -3.74
N THR A 34 -7.41 8.41 -4.79
CA THR A 34 -8.84 8.72 -4.90
C THR A 34 -9.56 7.48 -5.42
N PRO A 35 -10.40 6.81 -4.65
CA PRO A 35 -10.71 7.05 -3.23
C PRO A 35 -9.50 6.88 -2.31
N LYS A 36 -9.55 7.53 -1.15
CA LYS A 36 -8.53 7.36 -0.12
C LYS A 36 -8.75 6.06 0.65
N HIS A 37 -7.66 5.57 1.24
CA HIS A 37 -7.75 4.41 2.12
C HIS A 37 -8.74 4.68 3.27
N GLN A 38 -9.66 3.74 3.48
CA GLN A 38 -10.73 3.79 4.49
C GLN A 38 -11.77 4.89 4.26
N GLU A 39 -11.82 5.47 3.08
CA GLU A 39 -12.83 6.45 2.72
C GLU A 39 -14.15 5.77 2.31
N THR A 40 -15.26 6.41 2.65
CA THR A 40 -16.59 6.04 2.16
C THR A 40 -17.00 7.05 1.10
N VAL A 41 -17.32 6.58 -0.09
CA VAL A 41 -17.59 7.43 -1.24
C VAL A 41 -18.77 6.90 -2.04
N PRO A 42 -19.46 7.76 -2.82
CA PRO A 42 -20.34 7.27 -3.87
C PRO A 42 -19.55 6.44 -4.87
N ALA A 43 -20.18 5.60 -5.66
CA ALA A 43 -19.50 4.72 -6.60
C ALA A 43 -18.52 5.50 -7.49
N PRO A 44 -17.22 5.33 -7.32
CA PRO A 44 -16.24 6.07 -8.11
C PRO A 44 -16.14 5.46 -9.52
N LYS A 45 -15.83 6.31 -10.48
CA LYS A 45 -15.67 5.88 -11.88
C LYS A 45 -14.23 5.48 -12.20
N ARG A 46 -13.29 5.88 -11.38
CA ARG A 46 -11.89 5.55 -11.56
C ARG A 46 -11.14 5.56 -10.23
N LEU A 47 -10.06 4.81 -10.21
CA LEU A 47 -9.12 4.77 -9.10
C LEU A 47 -7.86 5.50 -9.55
N VAL A 48 -7.43 6.48 -8.79
CA VAL A 48 -6.18 7.22 -9.03
C VAL A 48 -5.26 6.98 -7.85
N ILE A 49 -4.04 6.55 -8.09
CA ILE A 49 -3.05 6.30 -7.05
C ILE A 49 -1.76 7.02 -7.43
N ARG A 50 -1.30 7.89 -6.54
CA ARG A 50 -0.01 8.56 -6.69
C ARG A 50 1.00 7.99 -5.72
N PHE A 51 2.18 7.69 -6.23
CA PHE A 51 3.29 7.11 -5.47
C PHE A 51 4.41 8.13 -5.27
N ASN A 52 5.36 7.81 -4.41
CA ASN A 52 6.48 8.68 -4.10
C ASN A 52 7.66 8.55 -5.08
N SER A 53 7.49 7.80 -6.15
CA SER A 53 8.53 7.59 -7.15
C SER A 53 7.94 7.34 -8.53
N ARG A 54 8.78 7.46 -9.53
CA ARG A 54 8.42 7.06 -10.90
C ARG A 54 8.19 5.55 -10.95
N LEU A 55 7.25 5.14 -11.76
CA LEU A 55 6.86 3.74 -11.90
C LEU A 55 7.09 3.25 -13.32
N GLU A 56 7.41 1.97 -13.42
CA GLU A 56 7.30 1.23 -14.67
C GLU A 56 5.84 0.81 -14.84
N LYS A 57 5.01 1.70 -15.32
CA LYS A 57 3.54 1.55 -15.32
C LYS A 57 3.07 0.27 -16.00
N ARG A 58 3.77 -0.18 -17.03
CA ARG A 58 3.43 -1.39 -17.78
C ARG A 58 3.56 -2.66 -16.94
N LEU A 59 4.35 -2.59 -15.86
CA LEU A 59 4.61 -3.70 -14.96
C LEU A 59 3.89 -3.53 -13.61
N CYS A 60 3.04 -2.53 -13.51
CA CYS A 60 2.20 -2.32 -12.34
C CYS A 60 0.83 -2.96 -12.56
N SER A 61 0.22 -3.41 -11.49
CA SER A 61 -1.12 -4.01 -11.54
C SER A 61 -1.96 -3.64 -10.34
N VAL A 62 -3.26 -3.62 -10.53
CA VAL A 62 -4.24 -3.46 -9.46
C VAL A 62 -5.35 -4.46 -9.66
N THR A 63 -5.64 -5.22 -8.61
CA THR A 63 -6.77 -6.14 -8.56
C THR A 63 -7.80 -5.60 -7.58
N LEU A 64 -9.04 -5.44 -8.04
CA LEU A 64 -10.13 -4.99 -7.19
C LEU A 64 -10.87 -6.19 -6.64
N VAL A 65 -10.94 -6.31 -5.33
CA VAL A 65 -11.70 -7.35 -4.64
C VAL A 65 -12.96 -6.71 -4.05
N GLY A 66 -14.10 -7.20 -4.45
CA GLY A 66 -15.39 -6.68 -4.02
C GLY A 66 -15.98 -7.40 -2.83
N PRO A 67 -17.12 -6.91 -2.33
CA PRO A 67 -17.76 -7.45 -1.12
C PRO A 67 -18.28 -8.88 -1.27
N GLN A 68 -18.48 -9.35 -2.48
CA GLN A 68 -18.94 -10.72 -2.76
C GLN A 68 -17.80 -11.65 -3.17
N GLN A 69 -16.59 -11.35 -2.75
CA GLN A 69 -15.38 -12.12 -3.02
C GLN A 69 -15.02 -12.22 -4.51
N GLY A 70 -15.66 -11.44 -5.35
CA GLY A 70 -15.25 -11.32 -6.73
C GLY A 70 -13.97 -10.49 -6.84
N SER A 71 -13.05 -10.93 -7.67
CA SER A 71 -11.85 -10.16 -7.97
C SER A 71 -11.77 -9.84 -9.45
N VAL A 72 -11.39 -8.61 -9.76
CA VAL A 72 -11.26 -8.12 -11.12
C VAL A 72 -9.88 -7.48 -11.27
N LEU A 73 -9.12 -7.96 -12.24
CA LEU A 73 -7.90 -7.28 -12.62
C LEU A 73 -8.29 -6.01 -13.38
N LEU A 74 -7.91 -4.86 -12.83
CA LEU A 74 -8.19 -3.59 -13.47
C LEU A 74 -7.25 -3.37 -14.65
N VAL A 75 -7.75 -2.76 -15.70
CA VAL A 75 -6.97 -2.46 -16.90
C VAL A 75 -6.65 -0.98 -16.90
N ARG A 76 -5.35 -0.69 -16.89
CA ARG A 76 -4.88 0.69 -16.97
C ARG A 76 -5.11 1.24 -18.38
N GLN A 77 -5.64 2.44 -18.43
CA GLN A 77 -5.76 3.18 -19.68
C GLN A 77 -4.45 3.92 -19.96
N GLU A 78 -4.07 4.00 -21.22
CA GLU A 78 -3.02 4.93 -21.62
C GLU A 78 -3.50 6.36 -21.33
N ASP A 79 -2.65 7.14 -20.69
CA ASP A 79 -2.99 8.49 -20.25
C ASP A 79 -1.74 9.36 -20.16
N ASP A 80 -1.96 10.67 -20.01
CA ASP A 80 -0.91 11.66 -19.83
C ASP A 80 -0.57 11.91 -18.37
N ALA A 81 -0.99 11.03 -17.48
CA ALA A 81 -0.71 11.18 -16.05
C ALA A 81 0.80 11.15 -15.78
N PRO A 82 1.27 11.85 -14.74
CA PRO A 82 2.67 11.83 -14.36
C PRO A 82 3.21 10.42 -14.15
N PRO A 83 4.53 10.21 -14.29
CA PRO A 83 5.12 8.88 -14.16
C PRO A 83 4.94 8.22 -12.79
N ASP A 84 4.57 8.97 -11.79
CA ASP A 84 4.31 8.47 -10.43
C ASP A 84 2.82 8.14 -10.17
N THR A 85 1.96 8.30 -11.15
CA THR A 85 0.50 8.23 -10.98
C THR A 85 -0.11 7.15 -11.86
N LEU A 86 -0.89 6.27 -11.24
CA LEU A 86 -1.67 5.24 -11.93
C LEU A 86 -3.15 5.62 -11.94
N ILE A 87 -3.78 5.48 -13.09
CA ILE A 87 -5.21 5.71 -13.26
C ILE A 87 -5.85 4.45 -13.85
N TYR A 88 -6.84 3.93 -13.14
CA TYR A 88 -7.59 2.77 -13.56
C TYR A 88 -9.08 3.11 -13.65
N PRO A 89 -9.71 2.97 -14.82
CA PRO A 89 -11.16 3.01 -14.90
C PRO A 89 -11.76 1.90 -14.04
N LEU A 90 -12.84 2.20 -13.35
CA LEU A 90 -13.54 1.25 -12.51
C LEU A 90 -14.84 0.81 -13.19
N PRO A 91 -15.21 -0.48 -13.08
CA PRO A 91 -16.53 -0.92 -13.49
C PRO A 91 -17.61 -0.30 -12.59
N ALA A 92 -18.85 -0.46 -12.94
CA ALA A 92 -19.96 -0.08 -12.07
C ALA A 92 -19.87 -0.84 -10.75
N LEU A 93 -19.77 -0.13 -9.64
CA LEU A 93 -19.59 -0.72 -8.32
C LEU A 93 -20.89 -0.68 -7.53
N LYS A 94 -21.26 -1.81 -6.96
CA LYS A 94 -22.37 -1.91 -6.02
C LYS A 94 -21.90 -1.44 -4.64
N PRO A 95 -22.85 -1.04 -3.76
CA PRO A 95 -22.49 -0.71 -2.39
C PRO A 95 -21.74 -1.84 -1.69
N GLY A 96 -20.77 -1.48 -0.87
CA GLY A 96 -19.99 -2.43 -0.10
C GLY A 96 -18.53 -2.03 0.04
N VAL A 97 -17.78 -2.89 0.68
CA VAL A 97 -16.35 -2.67 0.93
C VAL A 97 -15.52 -3.29 -0.18
N TYR A 98 -14.62 -2.51 -0.73
CA TYR A 98 -13.70 -2.91 -1.79
C TYR A 98 -12.26 -2.81 -1.34
N ARG A 99 -11.46 -3.70 -1.85
CA ARG A 99 -10.00 -3.70 -1.63
C ARG A 99 -9.31 -3.62 -2.99
N ALA A 100 -8.63 -2.53 -3.24
CA ALA A 100 -7.78 -2.37 -4.41
C ALA A 100 -6.36 -2.82 -4.05
N LYS A 101 -6.01 -4.02 -4.43
CA LYS A 101 -4.68 -4.60 -4.18
C LYS A 101 -3.76 -4.17 -5.30
N TRP A 102 -2.76 -3.39 -4.96
CA TRP A 102 -1.81 -2.89 -5.93
C TRP A 102 -0.45 -3.57 -5.78
N LYS A 103 0.21 -3.73 -6.92
CA LYS A 103 1.59 -4.19 -7.01
C LYS A 103 2.29 -3.31 -8.03
N VAL A 104 3.35 -2.65 -7.61
CA VAL A 104 4.04 -1.70 -8.46
C VAL A 104 5.54 -1.97 -8.51
N LEU A 105 6.11 -1.67 -9.67
CA LEU A 105 7.55 -1.65 -9.88
C LEU A 105 7.98 -0.20 -10.01
N ALA A 106 8.79 0.25 -9.06
CA ALA A 106 9.40 1.57 -9.15
C ALA A 106 10.54 1.57 -10.18
N ALA A 107 10.82 2.74 -10.73
CA ALA A 107 11.85 2.88 -11.77
C ALA A 107 13.24 2.45 -11.31
N ASP A 108 13.49 2.40 -10.01
CA ASP A 108 14.75 1.91 -9.43
C ASP A 108 14.81 0.37 -9.28
N GLY A 109 13.77 -0.34 -9.71
CA GLY A 109 13.70 -1.80 -9.66
C GLY A 109 13.06 -2.40 -8.42
N HIS A 110 12.62 -1.60 -7.46
CA HIS A 110 11.96 -2.11 -6.26
C HIS A 110 10.49 -2.41 -6.54
N VAL A 111 10.04 -3.59 -6.09
CA VAL A 111 8.64 -4.01 -6.15
C VAL A 111 8.03 -3.80 -4.78
N THR A 112 6.88 -3.15 -4.74
CA THR A 112 6.09 -3.00 -3.52
C THR A 112 4.64 -3.41 -3.76
N GLU A 113 3.98 -3.82 -2.70
CA GLU A 113 2.59 -4.27 -2.72
C GLU A 113 1.84 -3.63 -1.56
N GLY A 114 0.56 -3.42 -1.75
CA GLY A 114 -0.31 -2.92 -0.71
C GLY A 114 -1.76 -2.94 -1.15
N ALA A 115 -2.60 -2.32 -0.37
CA ALA A 115 -4.02 -2.23 -0.69
C ALA A 115 -4.59 -0.90 -0.25
N ILE A 116 -5.56 -0.42 -1.03
CA ILE A 116 -6.44 0.68 -0.66
C ILE A 116 -7.80 0.07 -0.42
N VAL A 117 -8.32 0.22 0.78
CA VAL A 117 -9.65 -0.24 1.15
C VAL A 117 -10.58 0.97 1.17
N PHE A 118 -11.68 0.89 0.47
CA PHE A 118 -12.69 1.95 0.47
C PHE A 118 -14.09 1.33 0.48
N THR A 119 -15.05 2.11 0.90
CA THR A 119 -16.43 1.70 0.97
C THR A 119 -17.24 2.50 -0.03
N VAL A 120 -18.02 1.81 -0.86
CA VAL A 120 -18.99 2.44 -1.72
C VAL A 120 -20.29 2.58 -0.94
N GLU A 121 -20.83 3.80 -0.89
CA GLU A 121 -22.05 4.11 -0.16
C GLU A 121 -23.20 3.25 -0.61
N GLY A 122 -23.92 2.73 0.39
CA GLY A 122 -25.13 1.98 0.15
C GLY A 122 -26.25 2.87 -0.29
N GLY A 123 -27.13 2.31 -1.05
CA GLY A 123 -28.47 2.66 -1.43
C GLY A 123 -29.08 4.00 -1.10
N ALA A 124 -28.41 4.90 -0.46
CA ALA A 124 -28.89 6.25 -0.27
C ALA A 124 -29.23 6.88 -1.63
N ALA A 125 -28.49 6.50 -2.62
CA ALA A 125 -28.77 6.86 -4.00
C ALA A 125 -30.01 6.16 -4.55
N ALA A 126 -30.50 5.15 -3.88
CA ALA A 126 -31.67 4.41 -4.31
C ALA A 126 -32.98 5.07 -3.89
N LYS A 127 -32.94 6.26 -3.44
CA LYS A 127 -34.16 7.02 -3.13
C LYS A 127 -34.58 7.86 -4.31
#